data_702fa3d1c3a6ba115046e450b415060f
#
_entry.id   702fa3d1c3a6ba115046e450b415060f
#
_cell.length_a   1.000
_cell.length_b   1.000
_cell.length_c   1.000
_cell.angle_alpha   90.00
_cell.angle_beta   90.00
_cell.angle_gamma   90.00
#
_symmetry.space_group_name_H-M   'P 1'
#
loop_
_entity.id
_entity.type
_entity.pdbx_description
1 polymer ?
#
loop_
_entity_poly.entity_id
_entity_poly.type
_entity_poly.pdbx_seq_one_letter_code
_entity_poly.pdbx_strand_id
1 'polypeptide(L)'
;MAEALKAGRALELRPLRLQDARALFVLVDADRERLRRWLPWPDANRSVRDCRDYLLRMRALARTGLGQSYGLWWKDRLVGIMGFNWIDRTNRNAAIGYWLAKEAEGRGLMTAAVTALLRHGFRTLQLNRIEIRAGVRNRRSRAIPARLGFRHEGTLRQAERLADRWVDHAVYGLLAAEWRTR
;
A
#
# COMPACT_ATOMS: atom_id res chain seq x y z
N MET A 1 -3.45 -6.61 -18.24
CA MET A 1 -4.01 -5.76 -17.15
C MET A 1 -3.91 -6.56 -15.85
N ALA A 2 -3.63 -5.90 -14.73
CA ALA A 2 -3.59 -6.58 -13.44
C ALA A 2 -4.99 -7.12 -13.09
N GLU A 3 -5.05 -8.35 -12.57
CA GLU A 3 -6.28 -8.96 -12.09
C GLU A 3 -6.65 -8.47 -10.69
N ALA A 4 -7.93 -8.57 -10.35
CA ALA A 4 -8.39 -8.31 -8.99
C ALA A 4 -7.96 -9.47 -8.07
N LEU A 5 -7.51 -9.13 -6.86
CA LEU A 5 -7.09 -10.12 -5.87
C LEU A 5 -8.14 -10.20 -4.76
N LYS A 6 -8.66 -11.39 -4.50
CA LYS A 6 -9.57 -11.64 -3.37
C LYS A 6 -8.78 -11.69 -2.05
N ALA A 7 -9.21 -10.92 -1.07
CA ALA A 7 -8.61 -10.85 0.26
C ALA A 7 -9.56 -11.30 1.39
N GLY A 8 -10.71 -11.87 1.03
CA GLY A 8 -11.75 -12.35 1.95
C GLY A 8 -13.13 -12.32 1.29
N ARG A 9 -14.19 -12.64 2.06
CA ARG A 9 -15.56 -12.70 1.51
C ARG A 9 -16.08 -11.38 0.96
N ALA A 10 -15.63 -10.25 1.52
CA ALA A 10 -16.14 -8.91 1.18
C ALA A 10 -15.04 -7.88 0.92
N LEU A 11 -13.77 -8.33 0.79
CA LEU A 11 -12.62 -7.46 0.54
C LEU A 11 -11.90 -7.91 -0.74
N GLU A 12 -11.73 -6.99 -1.65
CA GLU A 12 -11.02 -7.19 -2.91
C GLU A 12 -10.01 -6.06 -3.15
N LEU A 13 -8.88 -6.41 -3.76
CA LEU A 13 -7.92 -5.47 -4.31
C LEU A 13 -8.22 -5.36 -5.79
N ARG A 14 -8.80 -4.25 -6.23
CA ARG A 14 -9.12 -4.02 -7.64
C ARG A 14 -8.19 -2.96 -8.23
N PRO A 15 -7.60 -3.17 -9.42
CA PRO A 15 -6.88 -2.12 -10.12
C PRO A 15 -7.76 -0.89 -10.29
N LEU A 16 -7.29 0.26 -9.86
CA LEU A 16 -8.05 1.51 -9.95
C LEU A 16 -8.16 1.97 -11.42
N ARG A 17 -9.33 2.48 -11.77
CA ARG A 17 -9.66 3.04 -13.08
C ARG A 17 -9.77 4.57 -12.97
N LEU A 18 -9.68 5.26 -14.10
CA LEU A 18 -9.79 6.73 -14.10
C LEU A 18 -11.14 7.25 -13.60
N GLN A 19 -12.20 6.47 -13.76
CA GLN A 19 -13.54 6.78 -13.23
C GLN A 19 -13.58 6.77 -11.70
N ASP A 20 -12.65 6.09 -11.03
CA ASP A 20 -12.58 5.99 -9.56
C ASP A 20 -11.95 7.25 -8.93
N ALA A 21 -11.47 8.21 -9.75
CA ALA A 21 -10.79 9.42 -9.27
C ALA A 21 -11.66 10.24 -8.29
N ARG A 22 -12.98 10.35 -8.55
CA ARG A 22 -13.89 11.06 -7.66
C ARG A 22 -14.05 10.36 -6.31
N ALA A 23 -14.22 9.04 -6.31
CA ALA A 23 -14.32 8.25 -5.08
C ALA A 23 -13.02 8.32 -4.27
N LEU A 24 -11.88 8.27 -4.96
CA LEU A 24 -10.57 8.41 -4.33
C LEU A 24 -10.39 9.80 -3.70
N PHE A 25 -10.76 10.87 -4.41
CA PHE A 25 -10.68 12.23 -3.89
C PHE A 25 -11.54 12.41 -2.62
N VAL A 26 -12.79 11.98 -2.65
CA VAL A 26 -13.69 12.05 -1.48
C VAL A 26 -13.10 11.32 -0.29
N LEU A 27 -12.51 10.13 -0.52
CA LEU A 27 -11.92 9.32 0.53
C LEU A 27 -10.68 9.98 1.14
N VAL A 28 -9.80 10.58 0.32
CA VAL A 28 -8.60 11.29 0.77
C VAL A 28 -8.98 12.58 1.51
N ASP A 29 -9.93 13.33 0.97
CA ASP A 29 -10.33 14.63 1.52
C ASP A 29 -10.96 14.50 2.91
N ALA A 30 -11.83 13.51 3.08
CA ALA A 30 -12.45 13.20 4.38
C ALA A 30 -11.43 12.82 5.48
N ASP A 31 -10.25 12.33 5.12
CA ASP A 31 -9.25 11.81 6.06
C ASP A 31 -7.90 12.55 5.98
N ARG A 32 -7.85 13.67 5.26
CA ARG A 32 -6.63 14.42 4.91
C ARG A 32 -5.74 14.69 6.12
N GLU A 33 -6.30 15.26 7.19
CA GLU A 33 -5.59 15.62 8.42
C GLU A 33 -4.92 14.41 9.09
N ARG A 34 -5.54 13.25 9.02
CA ARG A 34 -4.97 12.03 9.58
C ARG A 34 -3.89 11.44 8.66
N LEU A 35 -4.14 11.43 7.35
CA LEU A 35 -3.24 10.86 6.36
C LEU A 35 -1.92 11.67 6.27
N ARG A 36 -1.99 13.01 6.30
CA ARG A 36 -0.80 13.87 6.21
C ARG A 36 0.19 13.71 7.37
N ARG A 37 -0.25 13.12 8.48
CA ARG A 37 0.65 12.79 9.61
C ARG A 37 1.68 11.73 9.25
N TRP A 38 1.38 10.89 8.25
CA TRP A 38 2.16 9.71 7.90
C TRP A 38 2.53 9.60 6.43
N LEU A 39 1.94 10.43 5.56
CA LEU A 39 2.09 10.36 4.11
C LEU A 39 2.40 11.75 3.55
N PRO A 40 3.32 11.87 2.58
CA PRO A 40 3.76 13.16 2.04
C PRO A 40 2.81 13.77 1.00
N TRP A 41 1.93 12.96 0.41
CA TRP A 41 1.15 13.30 -0.78
C TRP A 41 -0.27 13.87 -0.54
N PRO A 42 -0.94 13.76 0.65
CA PRO A 42 -2.33 14.21 0.80
C PRO A 42 -2.53 15.69 0.48
N ASP A 43 -1.54 16.53 0.79
CA ASP A 43 -1.62 17.96 0.53
C ASP A 43 -1.46 18.34 -0.96
N ALA A 44 -0.92 17.43 -1.78
CA ALA A 44 -0.83 17.58 -3.23
C ALA A 44 -2.08 17.06 -3.98
N ASN A 45 -2.97 16.32 -3.31
CA ASN A 45 -4.20 15.79 -3.88
C ASN A 45 -5.42 16.61 -3.42
N ARG A 46 -5.62 17.80 -4.01
CA ARG A 46 -6.63 18.77 -3.60
C ARG A 46 -7.88 18.78 -4.49
N SER A 47 -7.87 18.00 -5.55
CA SER A 47 -8.96 17.95 -6.52
C SER A 47 -9.14 16.55 -7.11
N VAL A 48 -10.27 16.31 -7.75
CA VAL A 48 -10.53 15.10 -8.56
C VAL A 48 -9.50 14.98 -9.69
N ARG A 49 -9.04 16.11 -10.25
CA ARG A 49 -8.03 16.15 -11.30
C ARG A 49 -6.69 15.58 -10.79
N ASP A 50 -6.24 15.99 -9.60
CA ASP A 50 -4.98 15.50 -9.03
C ASP A 50 -5.04 13.99 -8.79
N CYS A 51 -6.18 13.49 -8.29
CA CYS A 51 -6.40 12.05 -8.15
C CYS A 51 -6.40 11.34 -9.51
N ARG A 52 -6.98 11.93 -10.55
CA ARG A 52 -6.94 11.38 -11.91
C ARG A 52 -5.50 11.32 -12.45
N ASP A 53 -4.71 12.36 -12.24
CA ASP A 53 -3.30 12.41 -12.64
C ASP A 53 -2.47 11.37 -11.89
N TYR A 54 -2.74 11.18 -10.60
CA TYR A 54 -2.17 10.06 -9.84
C TYR A 54 -2.53 8.70 -10.47
N LEU A 55 -3.79 8.46 -10.82
CA LEU A 55 -4.22 7.20 -11.44
C LEU A 55 -3.57 6.98 -12.82
N LEU A 56 -3.35 8.03 -13.59
CA LEU A 56 -2.62 7.96 -14.86
C LEU A 56 -1.17 7.53 -14.65
N ARG A 57 -0.48 8.14 -13.67
CA ARG A 57 0.90 7.75 -13.32
C ARG A 57 0.99 6.30 -12.85
N MET A 58 0.07 5.86 -11.99
CA MET A 58 0.04 4.47 -11.51
C MET A 58 -0.25 3.48 -12.63
N ARG A 59 -1.11 3.85 -13.58
CA ARG A 59 -1.37 3.03 -14.78
C ARG A 59 -0.15 2.92 -15.69
N ALA A 60 0.60 4.01 -15.87
CA ALA A 60 1.85 4.00 -16.63
C ALA A 60 2.89 3.09 -15.95
N LEU A 61 3.07 3.24 -14.64
CA LEU A 61 3.97 2.39 -13.85
C LEU A 61 3.60 0.90 -13.93
N ALA A 62 2.30 0.58 -13.86
CA ALA A 62 1.83 -0.80 -13.99
C ALA A 62 2.11 -1.41 -15.38
N ARG A 63 2.10 -0.61 -16.45
CA ARG A 63 2.43 -1.07 -17.80
C ARG A 63 3.89 -1.47 -17.96
N THR A 64 4.80 -0.80 -17.25
CA THR A 64 6.23 -1.17 -17.24
C THR A 64 6.50 -2.38 -16.35
N GLY A 65 5.55 -2.79 -15.52
CA GLY A 65 5.72 -3.86 -14.55
C GLY A 65 6.64 -3.51 -13.38
N LEU A 66 6.97 -2.21 -13.21
CA LEU A 66 7.84 -1.72 -12.15
C LEU A 66 7.08 -1.31 -10.87
N GLY A 67 5.77 -1.43 -10.88
CA GLY A 67 4.92 -1.20 -9.73
C GLY A 67 3.46 -1.52 -10.04
N GLN A 68 2.62 -1.59 -9.03
CA GLN A 68 1.20 -1.88 -9.20
C GLN A 68 0.40 -1.37 -8.01
N SER A 69 -0.61 -0.54 -8.27
CA SER A 69 -1.53 -0.05 -7.23
C SER A 69 -2.91 -0.67 -7.39
N TYR A 70 -3.55 -0.92 -6.24
CA TYR A 70 -4.92 -1.43 -6.11
C TYR A 70 -5.71 -0.55 -5.17
N GLY A 71 -6.98 -0.31 -5.51
CA GLY A 71 -7.97 0.14 -4.54
C GLY A 71 -8.41 -1.03 -3.66
N LEU A 72 -8.55 -0.77 -2.37
CA LEU A 72 -9.16 -1.70 -1.43
C LEU A 72 -10.66 -1.48 -1.45
N TRP A 73 -11.40 -2.48 -1.92
CA TRP A 73 -12.86 -2.46 -2.03
C TRP A 73 -13.46 -3.38 -0.98
N TRP A 74 -14.12 -2.78 0.01
CA TRP A 74 -14.82 -3.51 1.07
C TRP A 74 -16.32 -3.26 0.95
N LYS A 75 -17.10 -4.35 0.74
CA LYS A 75 -18.55 -4.28 0.47
C LYS A 75 -18.84 -3.24 -0.66
N ASP A 76 -18.11 -3.37 -1.76
CA ASP A 76 -18.18 -2.51 -2.96
C ASP A 76 -17.90 -1.01 -2.72
N ARG A 77 -17.38 -0.62 -1.57
CA ARG A 77 -16.94 0.75 -1.29
C ARG A 77 -15.40 0.80 -1.28
N LEU A 78 -14.84 1.81 -1.94
CA LEU A 78 -13.41 2.10 -1.85
C LEU A 78 -13.09 2.58 -0.45
N VAL A 79 -12.15 1.91 0.23
CA VAL A 79 -11.77 2.20 1.62
C VAL A 79 -10.28 2.47 1.81
N GLY A 80 -9.46 2.40 0.77
CA GLY A 80 -8.03 2.66 0.84
C GLY A 80 -7.31 2.26 -0.43
N ILE A 81 -5.99 2.38 -0.40
CA ILE A 81 -5.10 1.94 -1.49
C ILE A 81 -3.97 1.11 -0.91
N MET A 82 -3.52 0.15 -1.68
CA MET A 82 -2.25 -0.54 -1.46
C MET A 82 -1.62 -0.97 -2.78
N GLY A 83 -0.34 -1.34 -2.73
CA GLY A 83 0.31 -1.87 -3.91
C GLY A 83 1.79 -2.07 -3.74
N PHE A 84 2.43 -2.49 -4.82
CA PHE A 84 3.88 -2.47 -4.94
C PHE A 84 4.29 -1.07 -5.40
N ASN A 85 4.95 -0.31 -4.52
CA ASN A 85 5.48 1.02 -4.83
C ASN A 85 6.56 0.93 -5.91
N TRP A 86 7.35 -0.14 -5.86
CA TRP A 86 8.31 -0.52 -6.89
C TRP A 86 8.49 -2.04 -6.89
N ILE A 87 8.91 -2.57 -8.05
CA ILE A 87 9.27 -3.96 -8.28
C ILE A 87 10.59 -3.97 -9.03
N ASP A 88 11.60 -4.57 -8.44
CA ASP A 88 12.88 -4.89 -9.09
C ASP A 88 12.84 -6.35 -9.56
N ARG A 89 12.71 -6.53 -10.85
CA ARG A 89 12.62 -7.86 -11.46
C ARG A 89 13.95 -8.59 -11.49
N THR A 90 15.04 -7.86 -11.58
CA THR A 90 16.40 -8.44 -11.61
C THR A 90 16.74 -9.08 -10.27
N ASN A 91 16.51 -8.35 -9.19
CA ASN A 91 16.76 -8.84 -7.84
C ASN A 91 15.54 -9.55 -7.23
N ARG A 92 14.42 -9.62 -7.96
CA ARG A 92 13.17 -10.26 -7.51
C ARG A 92 12.69 -9.73 -6.16
N ASN A 93 12.73 -8.43 -5.98
CA ASN A 93 12.29 -7.78 -4.75
C ASN A 93 11.30 -6.64 -5.03
N ALA A 94 10.54 -6.25 -4.02
CA ALA A 94 9.55 -5.19 -4.11
C ALA A 94 9.29 -4.54 -2.76
N ALA A 95 8.74 -3.32 -2.77
CA ALA A 95 8.23 -2.67 -1.56
C ALA A 95 6.71 -2.47 -1.64
N ILE A 96 6.01 -2.81 -0.56
CA ILE A 96 4.58 -2.59 -0.40
C ILE A 96 4.34 -1.29 0.37
N GLY A 97 3.43 -0.45 -0.19
CA GLY A 97 2.84 0.69 0.49
C GLY A 97 1.33 0.54 0.62
N TYR A 98 0.75 1.13 1.67
CA TYR A 98 -0.69 1.07 1.91
C TYR A 98 -1.19 2.20 2.81
N TRP A 99 -2.46 2.51 2.66
CA TRP A 99 -3.24 3.28 3.61
C TRP A 99 -4.72 2.87 3.59
N LEU A 100 -5.43 3.15 4.67
CA LEU A 100 -6.84 2.79 4.85
C LEU A 100 -7.58 3.99 5.44
N ALA A 101 -8.83 4.22 5.04
CA ALA A 101 -9.68 5.21 5.64
C ALA A 101 -9.97 4.87 7.11
N LYS A 102 -10.11 5.91 7.94
CA LYS A 102 -10.31 5.78 9.39
C LYS A 102 -11.48 4.85 9.75
N GLU A 103 -12.59 4.98 9.05
CA GLU A 103 -13.82 4.20 9.28
C GLU A 103 -13.65 2.69 8.99
N ALA A 104 -12.65 2.32 8.22
CA ALA A 104 -12.34 0.93 7.85
C ALA A 104 -11.25 0.31 8.75
N GLU A 105 -10.60 1.09 9.61
CA GLU A 105 -9.57 0.60 10.53
C GLU A 105 -10.14 -0.34 11.62
N GLY A 106 -9.25 -1.13 12.24
CA GLY A 106 -9.61 -2.02 13.36
C GLY A 106 -10.35 -3.30 12.96
N ARG A 107 -10.61 -3.52 11.68
CA ARG A 107 -11.39 -4.66 11.15
C ARG A 107 -10.53 -5.76 10.52
N GLY A 108 -9.22 -5.70 10.64
CA GLY A 108 -8.30 -6.67 10.02
C GLY A 108 -8.14 -6.53 8.51
N LEU A 109 -8.83 -5.58 7.85
CA LEU A 109 -8.87 -5.46 6.40
C LEU A 109 -7.47 -5.29 5.78
N MET A 110 -6.62 -4.42 6.37
CA MET A 110 -5.28 -4.22 5.82
C MET A 110 -4.41 -5.47 5.98
N THR A 111 -4.52 -6.21 7.08
CA THR A 111 -3.79 -7.47 7.25
C THR A 111 -4.20 -8.49 6.19
N ALA A 112 -5.51 -8.65 5.95
CA ALA A 112 -6.02 -9.54 4.90
C ALA A 112 -5.57 -9.10 3.49
N ALA A 113 -5.61 -7.79 3.22
CA ALA A 113 -5.17 -7.23 1.95
C ALA A 113 -3.67 -7.46 1.70
N VAL A 114 -2.80 -7.20 2.70
CA VAL A 114 -1.37 -7.47 2.59
C VAL A 114 -1.12 -8.95 2.37
N THR A 115 -1.83 -9.86 3.07
CA THR A 115 -1.72 -11.31 2.84
C THR A 115 -2.05 -11.69 1.40
N ALA A 116 -3.10 -11.12 0.81
CA ALA A 116 -3.45 -11.37 -0.59
C ALA A 116 -2.37 -10.86 -1.55
N LEU A 117 -1.80 -9.67 -1.27
CA LEU A 117 -0.73 -9.10 -2.10
C LEU A 117 0.59 -9.89 -1.95
N LEU A 118 0.91 -10.39 -0.76
CA LEU A 118 2.05 -11.28 -0.54
C LEU A 118 1.92 -12.58 -1.35
N ARG A 119 0.71 -13.18 -1.33
CA ARG A 119 0.44 -14.37 -2.15
C ARG A 119 0.69 -14.09 -3.62
N HIS A 120 0.19 -12.98 -4.13
CA HIS A 120 0.43 -12.56 -5.51
C HIS A 120 1.92 -12.31 -5.78
N GLY A 121 2.60 -11.59 -4.91
CA GLY A 121 4.04 -11.30 -5.04
C GLY A 121 4.90 -12.56 -5.08
N PHE A 122 4.73 -13.46 -4.11
CA PHE A 122 5.57 -14.65 -4.02
C PHE A 122 5.19 -15.74 -5.02
N ARG A 123 3.88 -15.97 -5.27
CA ARG A 123 3.43 -17.09 -6.14
C ARG A 123 3.32 -16.70 -7.61
N THR A 124 2.77 -15.52 -7.90
CA THR A 124 2.52 -15.11 -9.30
C THR A 124 3.69 -14.34 -9.88
N LEU A 125 4.23 -13.35 -9.14
CA LEU A 125 5.35 -12.54 -9.59
C LEU A 125 6.71 -13.19 -9.30
N GLN A 126 6.74 -14.31 -8.55
CA GLN A 126 7.95 -15.05 -8.20
C GLN A 126 9.01 -14.18 -7.52
N LEU A 127 8.57 -13.21 -6.70
CA LEU A 127 9.46 -12.38 -5.92
C LEU A 127 10.18 -13.21 -4.86
N ASN A 128 11.42 -12.85 -4.53
CA ASN A 128 12.20 -13.46 -3.46
C ASN A 128 12.05 -12.71 -2.14
N ARG A 129 11.88 -11.37 -2.20
CA ARG A 129 11.80 -10.51 -1.03
C ARG A 129 10.72 -9.44 -1.20
N ILE A 130 9.99 -9.19 -0.13
CA ILE A 130 9.03 -8.08 -0.06
C ILE A 130 9.33 -7.25 1.18
N GLU A 131 9.36 -5.93 1.00
CA GLU A 131 9.66 -4.95 2.03
C GLU A 131 8.44 -4.10 2.37
N ILE A 132 8.32 -3.70 3.64
CA ILE A 132 7.38 -2.68 4.11
C ILE A 132 8.16 -1.67 4.94
N ARG A 133 7.98 -0.38 4.64
CA ARG A 133 8.50 0.72 5.46
C ARG A 133 7.35 1.45 6.14
N ALA A 134 7.56 1.85 7.38
CA ALA A 134 6.59 2.65 8.12
C ALA A 134 7.30 3.61 9.06
N GLY A 135 6.76 4.80 9.22
CA GLY A 135 7.28 5.76 10.20
C GLY A 135 7.40 5.11 11.59
N VAL A 136 8.54 5.31 12.28
CA VAL A 136 8.86 4.63 13.57
C VAL A 136 7.75 4.80 14.59
N ARG A 137 7.09 5.99 14.60
CA ARG A 137 5.99 6.32 15.51
C ARG A 137 4.63 5.80 15.04
N ASN A 138 4.49 5.30 13.81
CA ASN A 138 3.25 4.76 13.26
C ASN A 138 3.02 3.31 13.73
N ARG A 139 2.68 3.15 15.02
CA ARG A 139 2.49 1.84 15.66
C ARG A 139 1.48 0.97 14.91
N ARG A 140 0.39 1.56 14.37
CA ARG A 140 -0.65 0.82 13.65
C ARG A 140 -0.12 0.21 12.36
N SER A 141 0.61 0.99 11.56
CA SER A 141 1.22 0.50 10.32
C SER A 141 2.28 -0.57 10.60
N ARG A 142 3.13 -0.35 11.61
CA ARG A 142 4.17 -1.32 12.03
C ARG A 142 3.63 -2.64 12.56
N ALA A 143 2.46 -2.64 13.17
CA ALA A 143 1.83 -3.86 13.68
C ALA A 143 1.42 -4.84 12.57
N ILE A 144 1.26 -4.39 11.32
CA ILE A 144 0.86 -5.24 10.19
C ILE A 144 2.00 -6.17 9.77
N PRO A 145 3.20 -5.68 9.39
CA PRO A 145 4.32 -6.54 9.06
C PRO A 145 4.72 -7.45 10.23
N ALA A 146 4.73 -6.95 11.47
CA ALA A 146 5.04 -7.76 12.64
C ALA A 146 4.08 -8.96 12.78
N ARG A 147 2.77 -8.74 12.58
CA ARG A 147 1.75 -9.81 12.65
C ARG A 147 1.88 -10.82 11.50
N LEU A 148 2.36 -10.38 10.36
CA LEU A 148 2.54 -11.21 9.16
C LEU A 148 3.88 -11.94 9.10
N GLY A 149 4.72 -11.81 10.13
CA GLY A 149 6.00 -12.52 10.23
C GLY A 149 7.16 -11.84 9.51
N PHE A 150 7.02 -10.57 9.13
CA PHE A 150 8.16 -9.81 8.63
C PHE A 150 9.20 -9.60 9.74
N ARG A 151 10.45 -9.69 9.38
CA ARG A 151 11.57 -9.36 10.25
C ARG A 151 11.81 -7.85 10.24
N HIS A 152 11.98 -7.25 11.42
CA HIS A 152 12.49 -5.88 11.52
C HIS A 152 13.99 -5.87 11.21
N GLU A 153 14.40 -5.16 10.17
CA GLU A 153 15.78 -5.19 9.67
C GLU A 153 16.58 -3.95 10.06
N GLY A 154 15.89 -2.91 10.55
CA GLY A 154 16.55 -1.70 11.00
C GLY A 154 15.69 -0.46 10.85
N THR A 155 16.33 0.69 11.04
CA THR A 155 15.71 2.02 10.93
C THR A 155 16.53 2.90 10.00
N LEU A 156 15.87 3.44 8.98
CA LEU A 156 16.41 4.48 8.13
C LEU A 156 16.12 5.83 8.79
N ARG A 157 17.15 6.55 9.20
CA ARG A 157 17.00 7.86 9.80
C ARG A 157 16.66 8.91 8.75
N GLN A 158 15.71 9.81 9.09
CA GLN A 158 15.30 10.94 8.23
C GLN A 158 14.95 10.50 6.78
N ALA A 159 14.28 9.35 6.66
CA ALA A 159 14.02 8.70 5.38
C ALA A 159 12.94 9.41 4.55
N GLU A 160 12.08 10.20 5.18
CA GLU A 160 11.01 10.92 4.49
C GLU A 160 10.75 12.28 5.12
N ARG A 161 10.50 13.28 4.29
CA ARG A 161 10.07 14.61 4.75
C ARG A 161 8.56 14.71 4.70
N LEU A 162 7.93 14.94 5.85
CA LEU A 162 6.49 15.19 5.97
C LEU A 162 6.28 16.64 6.39
N ALA A 163 5.80 17.46 5.47
CA ALA A 163 5.59 18.90 5.65
C ALA A 163 6.88 19.59 6.19
N ASP A 164 6.95 19.83 7.47
CA ASP A 164 8.00 20.56 8.17
C ASP A 164 9.00 19.68 8.95
N ARG A 165 8.82 18.35 8.95
CA ARG A 165 9.63 17.42 9.75
C ARG A 165 10.18 16.25 8.95
N TRP A 166 11.32 15.73 9.39
CA TRP A 166 11.89 14.48 8.93
C TRP A 166 11.36 13.30 9.76
N VAL A 167 11.13 12.17 9.12
CA VAL A 167 10.59 10.96 9.74
C VAL A 167 11.52 9.79 9.47
N ASP A 168 11.87 9.08 10.55
CA ASP A 168 12.59 7.82 10.46
C ASP A 168 11.62 6.71 10.05
N HIS A 169 12.10 5.78 9.22
CA HIS A 169 11.33 4.60 8.80
C HIS A 169 11.90 3.33 9.42
N ALA A 170 11.04 2.58 10.11
CA ALA A 170 11.32 1.19 10.43
C ALA A 170 11.14 0.35 9.16
N VAL A 171 12.15 -0.47 8.82
CA VAL A 171 12.18 -1.34 7.65
C VAL A 171 11.88 -2.76 8.08
N TYR A 172 10.96 -3.39 7.37
CA TYR A 172 10.55 -4.77 7.58
C TYR A 172 10.70 -5.56 6.29
N GLY A 173 11.40 -6.69 6.33
CA GLY A 173 11.58 -7.60 5.19
C GLY A 173 10.93 -8.94 5.43
N LEU A 174 10.43 -9.57 4.36
CA LEU A 174 9.96 -10.94 4.35
C LEU A 174 10.49 -11.65 3.11
N LEU A 175 11.11 -12.80 3.30
CA LEU A 175 11.60 -13.64 2.21
C LEU A 175 10.56 -14.68 1.80
N ALA A 176 10.58 -15.08 0.53
CA ALA A 176 9.70 -16.11 0.01
C ALA A 176 9.80 -17.44 0.81
N ALA A 177 11.03 -17.81 1.22
CA ALA A 177 11.27 -19.01 2.03
C ALA A 177 10.70 -18.92 3.47
N GLU A 178 10.54 -17.70 3.99
CA GLU A 178 9.97 -17.45 5.33
C GLU A 178 8.44 -17.38 5.30
N TRP A 179 7.86 -17.06 4.12
CA TRP A 179 6.43 -16.88 3.96
C TRP A 179 5.70 -18.22 3.99
N ARG A 180 5.10 -18.52 5.14
CA ARG A 180 4.24 -19.69 5.31
C ARG A 180 2.80 -19.30 4.96
N THR A 181 2.19 -20.04 4.03
CA THR A 181 0.77 -19.89 3.71
C THR A 181 -0.03 -20.31 4.97
N ARG A 182 -0.60 -19.31 5.64
CA ARG A 182 -1.64 -19.54 6.66
C ARG A 182 -3.01 -19.55 6.01
#